data_04aa01b7a9e74ef00b0601772169cd83
#
_entry.id   04aa01b7a9e74ef00b0601772169cd83
#
_cell.length_a   1.000
_cell.length_b   1.000
_cell.length_c   1.000
_cell.angle_alpha   90.00
_cell.angle_beta   90.00
_cell.angle_gamma   90.00
#
_symmetry.space_group_name_H-M   'P 1'
#
loop_
_entity.id
_entity.type
_entity.pdbx_description
1 polymer ?
#
loop_
_entity_poly.entity_id
_entity_poly.type
_entity_poly.pdbx_seq_one_letter_code
_entity_poly.pdbx_strand_id
1 'polypeptide(L)'
;MASGKNKIEKEKDMKVILIGAGNLATHLGKAIFAAGHDVVQVFSRTMQSATALASEVGAQPVSDISDVRSDADLYVVSVKDSAIVELIPVLCKGKETKVFLHTAGSIPMDVFQGMALHYGVLYPMQTFSKQREVDFSQIPCFIEANDEHALQQIGDVAHQVSSRVYHLASEDRKYLHLSAVFACNFVNHCYALSQEILEEHGIPFDVMLPLIDETAAKVHELDPKEAQTGPAVRYDENVLRAQGALLKSNPQMKDIYDRMSMSIHKLSIKE
;
A
#
# COMPACT_ATOMS: atom_id res chain seq x y z
N MET A 1 45.71 8.53 24.80
CA MET A 1 44.35 7.96 24.70
C MET A 1 43.47 9.00 24.04
N ALA A 2 43.27 8.91 22.74
CA ALA A 2 42.43 9.82 21.95
C ALA A 2 41.05 9.19 21.80
N SER A 3 40.07 9.78 22.49
CA SER A 3 38.66 9.44 22.39
C SER A 3 38.16 9.87 21.03
N GLY A 4 38.02 8.90 20.08
CA GLY A 4 37.34 9.07 18.83
C GLY A 4 35.84 9.23 19.08
N LYS A 5 35.37 10.46 19.11
CA LYS A 5 33.94 10.76 18.99
C LYS A 5 33.54 10.39 17.58
N ASN A 6 32.83 9.27 17.38
CA ASN A 6 32.06 9.01 16.18
C ASN A 6 31.10 10.20 15.99
N LYS A 7 31.40 11.09 15.04
CA LYS A 7 30.43 11.99 14.47
C LYS A 7 29.45 11.09 13.73
N ILE A 8 28.26 10.87 14.28
CA ILE A 8 27.09 10.47 13.52
C ILE A 8 26.89 11.64 12.54
N GLU A 9 27.24 11.43 11.27
CA GLU A 9 26.87 12.39 10.22
C GLU A 9 25.35 12.50 10.29
N LYS A 10 24.86 13.73 10.54
CA LYS A 10 23.44 14.03 10.49
C LYS A 10 23.01 13.72 9.06
N GLU A 11 22.16 12.71 8.90
CA GLU A 11 21.54 12.41 7.61
C GLU A 11 20.94 13.72 7.07
N LYS A 12 21.16 13.98 5.79
CA LYS A 12 20.88 15.26 5.17
C LYS A 12 19.37 15.43 5.02
N ASP A 13 18.79 16.45 5.62
CA ASP A 13 17.40 16.84 5.38
C ASP A 13 17.19 17.14 3.89
N MET A 14 16.31 16.37 3.23
CA MET A 14 16.01 16.55 1.79
C MET A 14 14.77 17.41 1.61
N LYS A 15 14.74 18.18 0.51
CA LYS A 15 13.52 18.82 0.01
C LYS A 15 12.70 17.83 -0.78
N VAL A 16 11.48 17.57 -0.34
CA VAL A 16 10.58 16.57 -0.92
C VAL A 16 9.34 17.25 -1.50
N ILE A 17 8.92 16.83 -2.67
CA ILE A 17 7.63 17.18 -3.27
C ILE A 17 6.76 15.94 -3.35
N LEU A 18 5.53 16.05 -2.85
CA LEU A 18 4.54 14.99 -2.92
C LEU A 18 3.62 15.22 -4.13
N ILE A 19 3.56 14.24 -5.01
CA ILE A 19 2.68 14.22 -6.18
C ILE A 19 1.54 13.24 -5.89
N GLY A 20 0.44 13.77 -5.38
CA GLY A 20 -0.71 13.04 -4.89
C GLY A 20 -1.04 13.38 -3.43
N ALA A 21 -2.33 13.32 -3.09
CA ALA A 21 -2.86 13.53 -1.75
C ALA A 21 -3.93 12.47 -1.39
N GLY A 22 -3.71 11.23 -1.87
CA GLY A 22 -4.52 10.05 -1.53
C GLY A 22 -4.22 9.50 -0.14
N ASN A 23 -4.81 8.35 0.20
CA ASN A 23 -4.60 7.73 1.52
C ASN A 23 -3.12 7.46 1.80
N LEU A 24 -2.44 6.74 0.90
CA LEU A 24 -1.01 6.45 1.05
C LEU A 24 -0.16 7.73 1.07
N ALA A 25 -0.38 8.64 0.12
CA ALA A 25 0.35 9.91 0.06
C ALA A 25 0.26 10.71 1.38
N THR A 26 -0.90 10.68 2.02
CA THR A 26 -1.12 11.37 3.30
C THR A 26 -0.25 10.75 4.42
N HIS A 27 -0.28 9.43 4.58
CA HIS A 27 0.49 8.76 5.62
C HIS A 27 2.00 8.82 5.37
N LEU A 28 2.44 8.56 4.12
CA LEU A 28 3.85 8.63 3.76
C LEU A 28 4.39 10.07 3.88
N GLY A 29 3.62 11.06 3.41
CA GLY A 29 4.01 12.47 3.52
C GLY A 29 4.19 12.92 4.97
N LYS A 30 3.28 12.52 5.85
CA LYS A 30 3.42 12.77 7.31
C LYS A 30 4.63 12.07 7.91
N ALA A 31 4.89 10.82 7.50
CA ALA A 31 6.05 10.07 7.99
C ALA A 31 7.37 10.72 7.52
N ILE A 32 7.46 11.16 6.26
CA ILE A 32 8.61 11.89 5.71
C ILE A 32 8.82 13.22 6.46
N PHE A 33 7.75 13.97 6.71
CA PHE A 33 7.83 15.22 7.46
C PHE A 33 8.26 14.99 8.92
N ALA A 34 7.70 13.98 9.58
CA ALA A 34 8.07 13.61 10.96
C ALA A 34 9.51 13.12 11.08
N ALA A 35 10.06 12.52 10.03
CA ALA A 35 11.47 12.12 9.92
C ALA A 35 12.45 13.31 9.78
N GLY A 36 11.94 14.55 9.60
CA GLY A 36 12.74 15.78 9.53
C GLY A 36 13.02 16.29 8.13
N HIS A 37 12.43 15.68 7.08
CA HIS A 37 12.57 16.20 5.73
C HIS A 37 11.67 17.41 5.50
N ASP A 38 12.11 18.31 4.61
CA ASP A 38 11.36 19.49 4.22
C ASP A 38 10.37 19.16 3.08
N VAL A 39 9.12 18.91 3.42
CA VAL A 39 8.06 18.74 2.39
C VAL A 39 7.66 20.12 1.89
N VAL A 40 8.23 20.54 0.77
CA VAL A 40 8.08 21.91 0.25
C VAL A 40 6.80 22.14 -0.54
N GLN A 41 6.24 21.10 -1.17
CA GLN A 41 5.05 21.23 -2.00
C GLN A 41 4.24 19.93 -2.05
N VAL A 42 2.91 20.08 -2.14
CA VAL A 42 1.96 18.98 -2.37
C VAL A 42 1.12 19.30 -3.59
N PHE A 43 1.23 18.45 -4.61
CA PHE A 43 0.37 18.48 -5.78
C PHE A 43 -0.81 17.52 -5.64
N SER A 44 -2.01 17.97 -6.00
CA SER A 44 -3.17 17.11 -6.22
C SER A 44 -4.08 17.71 -7.28
N ARG A 45 -4.81 16.88 -8.04
CA ARG A 45 -5.80 17.33 -9.06
C ARG A 45 -6.88 18.26 -8.50
N THR A 46 -7.11 18.22 -7.22
CA THR A 46 -8.02 19.15 -6.54
C THR A 46 -7.25 19.96 -5.50
N MET A 47 -7.43 21.28 -5.51
CA MET A 47 -6.80 22.17 -4.54
C MET A 47 -7.19 21.79 -3.10
N GLN A 48 -8.44 21.36 -2.88
CA GLN A 48 -8.91 20.92 -1.57
C GLN A 48 -8.06 19.78 -1.00
N SER A 49 -7.77 18.75 -1.83
CA SER A 49 -6.96 17.62 -1.37
C SER A 49 -5.49 18.00 -1.17
N ALA A 50 -4.97 18.87 -2.05
CA ALA A 50 -3.60 19.40 -1.90
C ALA A 50 -3.48 20.20 -0.60
N THR A 51 -4.40 21.12 -0.33
CA THR A 51 -4.40 21.96 0.88
C THR A 51 -4.54 21.12 2.15
N ALA A 52 -5.39 20.09 2.15
CA ALA A 52 -5.58 19.22 3.31
C ALA A 52 -4.27 18.56 3.76
N LEU A 53 -3.52 17.96 2.82
CA LEU A 53 -2.23 17.34 3.15
C LEU A 53 -1.14 18.39 3.40
N ALA A 54 -1.09 19.44 2.58
CA ALA A 54 -0.08 20.49 2.71
C ALA A 54 -0.12 21.17 4.09
N SER A 55 -1.31 21.39 4.65
CA SER A 55 -1.48 21.96 5.98
C SER A 55 -0.90 21.08 7.10
N GLU A 56 -0.91 19.76 6.92
CA GLU A 56 -0.39 18.81 7.91
C GLU A 56 1.15 18.67 7.88
N VAL A 57 1.78 19.02 6.74
CA VAL A 57 3.23 18.89 6.55
C VAL A 57 3.93 20.24 6.31
N GLY A 58 3.24 21.35 6.50
CA GLY A 58 3.79 22.70 6.35
C GLY A 58 4.17 23.07 4.91
N ALA A 59 3.58 22.43 3.89
CA ALA A 59 3.92 22.56 2.49
C ALA A 59 3.02 23.56 1.73
N GLN A 60 3.45 23.95 0.52
CA GLN A 60 2.66 24.72 -0.42
C GLN A 60 1.72 23.80 -1.23
N PRO A 61 0.39 24.02 -1.24
CA PRO A 61 -0.50 23.24 -2.08
C PRO A 61 -0.52 23.81 -3.52
N VAL A 62 -0.56 22.91 -4.53
CA VAL A 62 -0.76 23.24 -5.95
C VAL A 62 -1.70 22.23 -6.62
N SER A 63 -2.43 22.66 -7.64
CA SER A 63 -3.36 21.79 -8.39
C SER A 63 -3.09 21.78 -9.90
N ASP A 64 -2.14 22.60 -10.39
CA ASP A 64 -1.62 22.51 -11.75
C ASP A 64 -0.22 21.87 -11.70
N ILE A 65 0.02 20.87 -12.56
CA ILE A 65 1.30 20.17 -12.63
C ILE A 65 2.43 21.08 -13.11
N SER A 66 2.11 22.14 -13.86
CA SER A 66 3.07 23.15 -14.30
C SER A 66 3.63 24.02 -13.18
N ASP A 67 2.89 24.11 -12.04
CA ASP A 67 3.31 24.85 -10.84
C ASP A 67 4.22 24.02 -9.92
N VAL A 68 4.49 22.75 -10.27
CA VAL A 68 5.39 21.90 -9.50
C VAL A 68 6.83 22.39 -9.65
N ARG A 69 7.42 22.79 -8.50
CA ARG A 69 8.77 23.34 -8.41
C ARG A 69 9.82 22.36 -8.94
N SER A 70 10.99 22.90 -9.34
CA SER A 70 12.12 22.14 -9.87
C SER A 70 13.32 22.05 -8.92
N ASP A 71 13.23 22.65 -7.72
CA ASP A 71 14.34 22.75 -6.76
C ASP A 71 14.30 21.75 -5.61
N ALA A 72 13.43 20.72 -5.71
CA ALA A 72 13.43 19.62 -4.76
C ALA A 72 14.51 18.57 -5.08
N ASP A 73 14.90 17.80 -4.08
CA ASP A 73 15.83 16.69 -4.20
C ASP A 73 15.10 15.42 -4.63
N LEU A 74 13.90 15.18 -4.07
CA LEU A 74 13.10 13.98 -4.28
C LEU A 74 11.64 14.32 -4.64
N TYR A 75 11.10 13.62 -5.65
CA TYR A 75 9.72 13.70 -6.08
C TYR A 75 9.02 12.36 -5.83
N VAL A 76 8.04 12.33 -4.92
CA VAL A 76 7.29 11.14 -4.53
C VAL A 76 5.95 11.09 -5.25
N VAL A 77 5.81 10.20 -6.22
CA VAL A 77 4.60 10.04 -7.03
C VAL A 77 3.69 8.99 -6.40
N SER A 78 2.64 9.44 -5.73
CA SER A 78 1.65 8.61 -5.02
C SER A 78 0.24 8.93 -5.49
N VAL A 79 -0.03 8.61 -6.74
CA VAL A 79 -1.32 8.77 -7.43
C VAL A 79 -1.88 7.41 -7.86
N LYS A 80 -3.09 7.37 -8.44
CA LYS A 80 -3.63 6.12 -9.00
C LYS A 80 -2.73 5.60 -10.14
N ASP A 81 -2.58 4.29 -10.23
CA ASP A 81 -1.73 3.61 -11.23
C ASP A 81 -1.99 4.10 -12.66
N SER A 82 -3.28 4.26 -13.03
CA SER A 82 -3.67 4.77 -14.36
C SER A 82 -3.20 6.20 -14.65
N ALA A 83 -2.95 7.01 -13.61
CA ALA A 83 -2.51 8.38 -13.78
C ALA A 83 -0.97 8.53 -13.82
N ILE A 84 -0.23 7.53 -13.34
CA ILE A 84 1.24 7.58 -13.28
C ILE A 84 1.83 7.77 -14.68
N VAL A 85 1.43 6.95 -15.65
CA VAL A 85 1.97 6.94 -17.01
C VAL A 85 1.74 8.28 -17.73
N GLU A 86 0.57 8.89 -17.52
CA GLU A 86 0.23 10.17 -18.15
C GLU A 86 0.98 11.35 -17.48
N LEU A 87 1.24 11.26 -16.18
CA LEU A 87 1.77 12.35 -15.38
C LEU A 87 3.30 12.49 -15.52
N ILE A 88 4.03 11.36 -15.56
CA ILE A 88 5.50 11.33 -15.55
C ILE A 88 6.14 12.18 -16.64
N PRO A 89 5.73 12.13 -17.93
CA PRO A 89 6.37 12.92 -18.97
C PRO A 89 6.28 14.42 -18.73
N VAL A 90 5.18 14.89 -18.15
CA VAL A 90 4.98 16.31 -17.83
C VAL A 90 5.73 16.69 -16.56
N LEU A 91 5.70 15.82 -15.55
CA LEU A 91 6.34 16.03 -14.26
C LEU A 91 7.86 16.11 -14.37
N CYS A 92 8.48 15.20 -15.11
CA CYS A 92 9.94 15.10 -15.23
C CYS A 92 10.55 16.20 -16.10
N LYS A 93 9.77 16.81 -16.99
CA LYS A 93 10.27 17.82 -17.93
C LYS A 93 10.97 19.00 -17.23
N GLY A 94 12.24 19.23 -17.57
CA GLY A 94 13.09 20.26 -16.97
C GLY A 94 13.58 19.92 -15.54
N LYS A 95 13.42 18.67 -15.12
CA LYS A 95 13.83 18.15 -13.80
C LYS A 95 14.54 16.79 -13.93
N GLU A 96 14.98 16.43 -15.12
CA GLU A 96 15.47 15.09 -15.50
C GLU A 96 16.63 14.58 -14.62
N THR A 97 17.39 15.50 -14.01
CA THR A 97 18.51 15.19 -13.11
C THR A 97 18.12 15.01 -11.65
N LYS A 98 16.83 15.11 -11.33
CA LYS A 98 16.30 14.93 -9.98
C LYS A 98 15.94 13.47 -9.74
N VAL A 99 15.73 13.10 -8.46
CA VAL A 99 15.30 11.77 -8.11
C VAL A 99 13.78 11.69 -8.07
N PHE A 100 13.24 10.71 -8.79
CA PHE A 100 11.81 10.41 -8.81
C PHE A 100 11.55 9.01 -8.26
N LEU A 101 10.50 8.87 -7.49
CA LEU A 101 10.01 7.56 -7.11
C LEU A 101 8.48 7.49 -7.23
N HIS A 102 7.96 6.30 -7.45
CA HIS A 102 6.53 6.05 -7.28
C HIS A 102 6.28 5.03 -6.16
N THR A 103 5.01 4.96 -5.71
CA THR A 103 4.61 4.09 -4.60
C THR A 103 3.68 2.95 -5.02
N ALA A 104 3.54 2.68 -6.32
CA ALA A 104 2.63 1.68 -6.85
C ALA A 104 3.21 0.26 -6.74
N GLY A 105 2.36 -0.69 -6.35
CA GLY A 105 2.75 -2.10 -6.26
C GLY A 105 2.83 -2.82 -7.61
N SER A 106 1.98 -2.43 -8.56
CA SER A 106 1.82 -3.09 -9.86
C SER A 106 2.61 -2.45 -11.01
N ILE A 107 3.05 -1.18 -10.86
CA ILE A 107 3.74 -0.43 -11.93
C ILE A 107 5.26 -0.69 -11.82
N PRO A 108 5.96 -1.04 -12.93
CA PRO A 108 7.41 -1.18 -12.91
C PRO A 108 8.10 0.19 -12.76
N MET A 109 9.33 0.21 -12.18
CA MET A 109 10.09 1.45 -12.06
C MET A 109 10.43 2.06 -13.42
N ASP A 110 10.52 1.25 -14.46
CA ASP A 110 10.88 1.67 -15.83
C ASP A 110 9.87 2.61 -16.48
N VAL A 111 8.74 2.89 -15.81
CA VAL A 111 7.82 3.94 -16.24
C VAL A 111 8.50 5.33 -16.32
N PHE A 112 9.62 5.53 -15.62
CA PHE A 112 10.45 6.73 -15.66
C PHE A 112 11.56 6.69 -16.73
N GLN A 113 11.78 5.53 -17.37
CA GLN A 113 12.88 5.35 -18.32
C GLN A 113 12.79 6.34 -19.48
N GLY A 114 13.90 7.05 -19.74
CA GLY A 114 13.97 8.09 -20.75
C GLY A 114 13.33 9.42 -20.36
N MET A 115 12.72 9.53 -19.17
CA MET A 115 12.10 10.75 -18.63
C MET A 115 12.91 11.33 -17.45
N ALA A 116 13.55 10.50 -16.65
CA ALA A 116 14.43 10.90 -15.56
C ALA A 116 15.73 10.09 -15.59
N LEU A 117 16.82 10.65 -15.05
CA LEU A 117 18.10 9.95 -14.90
C LEU A 117 18.10 9.05 -13.67
N HIS A 118 17.53 9.51 -12.56
CA HIS A 118 17.54 8.87 -11.26
C HIS A 118 16.11 8.56 -10.83
N TYR A 119 15.78 7.30 -10.72
CA TYR A 119 14.40 6.92 -10.37
C TYR A 119 14.32 5.56 -9.67
N GLY A 120 13.18 5.33 -9.04
CA GLY A 120 12.91 4.06 -8.37
C GLY A 120 11.51 3.96 -7.79
N VAL A 121 11.40 3.11 -6.80
CA VAL A 121 10.16 2.80 -6.10
C VAL A 121 10.39 2.79 -4.59
N LEU A 122 9.41 3.32 -3.86
CA LEU A 122 9.22 3.08 -2.44
C LEU A 122 7.78 2.58 -2.25
N TYR A 123 7.63 1.28 -2.05
CA TYR A 123 6.33 0.63 -1.90
C TYR A 123 6.07 0.21 -0.45
N PRO A 124 5.32 1.00 0.35
CA PRO A 124 4.87 0.60 1.67
C PRO A 124 3.73 -0.42 1.55
N MET A 125 3.92 -1.59 2.16
CA MET A 125 2.94 -2.68 2.10
C MET A 125 1.94 -2.60 3.24
N GLN A 126 0.88 -1.82 3.05
CA GLN A 126 -0.19 -1.62 4.02
C GLN A 126 -1.48 -1.19 3.32
N THR A 127 -2.61 -1.37 3.98
CA THR A 127 -3.88 -0.73 3.64
C THR A 127 -4.00 0.60 4.38
N PHE A 128 -4.34 1.66 3.66
CA PHE A 128 -4.39 3.02 4.20
C PHE A 128 -5.79 3.62 4.11
N SER A 129 -6.23 4.24 5.19
CA SER A 129 -7.42 5.08 5.25
C SER A 129 -7.07 6.38 5.97
N LYS A 130 -7.48 7.53 5.44
CA LYS A 130 -7.16 8.85 6.06
C LYS A 130 -7.68 9.00 7.49
N GLN A 131 -8.79 8.30 7.80
CA GLN A 131 -9.47 8.35 9.10
C GLN A 131 -8.81 7.48 10.17
N ARG A 132 -7.83 6.65 9.80
CA ARG A 132 -7.17 5.72 10.71
C ARG A 132 -5.68 6.01 10.76
N GLU A 133 -5.17 6.35 11.92
CA GLU A 133 -3.73 6.48 12.13
C GLU A 133 -3.03 5.12 12.05
N VAL A 134 -1.85 5.11 11.46
CA VAL A 134 -0.98 3.94 11.37
C VAL A 134 0.41 4.30 11.86
N ASP A 135 1.04 3.41 12.59
CA ASP A 135 2.46 3.52 12.91
C ASP A 135 3.29 3.16 11.68
N PHE A 136 3.72 4.17 10.93
CA PHE A 136 4.46 3.97 9.68
C PHE A 136 5.79 3.25 9.92
N SER A 137 6.38 3.36 11.11
CA SER A 137 7.66 2.72 11.46
C SER A 137 7.62 1.19 11.40
N GLN A 138 6.43 0.58 11.54
CA GLN A 138 6.21 -0.86 11.49
C GLN A 138 5.83 -1.38 10.08
N ILE A 139 5.60 -0.50 9.12
CA ILE A 139 5.14 -0.89 7.78
C ILE A 139 6.33 -1.40 6.96
N PRO A 140 6.28 -2.64 6.43
CA PRO A 140 7.27 -3.11 5.49
C PRO A 140 7.31 -2.22 4.24
N CYS A 141 8.49 -1.67 3.95
CA CYS A 141 8.75 -0.84 2.77
C CYS A 141 9.66 -1.59 1.81
N PHE A 142 9.26 -1.69 0.56
CA PHE A 142 10.03 -2.33 -0.49
C PHE A 142 10.59 -1.27 -1.44
N ILE A 143 11.91 -1.30 -1.67
CA ILE A 143 12.61 -0.32 -2.49
C ILE A 143 13.27 -0.94 -3.71
N GLU A 144 13.34 -0.18 -4.78
CA GLU A 144 14.01 -0.48 -6.02
C GLU A 144 14.52 0.83 -6.64
N ALA A 145 15.67 0.82 -7.32
CA ALA A 145 16.17 1.99 -8.02
C ALA A 145 17.00 1.59 -9.24
N ASN A 146 17.10 2.50 -10.21
CA ASN A 146 17.84 2.26 -11.45
C ASN A 146 19.34 2.48 -11.32
N ASP A 147 19.80 3.21 -10.30
CA ASP A 147 21.21 3.47 -10.02
C ASP A 147 21.49 3.68 -8.52
N GLU A 148 22.77 3.71 -8.14
CA GLU A 148 23.21 3.87 -6.75
C GLU A 148 22.79 5.20 -6.12
N HIS A 149 22.76 6.29 -6.89
CA HIS A 149 22.36 7.60 -6.39
C HIS A 149 20.88 7.62 -5.98
N ALA A 150 20.02 7.12 -6.85
CA ALA A 150 18.60 6.95 -6.54
C ALA A 150 18.39 5.98 -5.37
N LEU A 151 19.12 4.84 -5.37
CA LEU A 151 19.00 3.83 -4.34
C LEU A 151 19.36 4.40 -2.96
N GLN A 152 20.42 5.20 -2.87
CA GLN A 152 20.82 5.82 -1.62
C GLN A 152 19.74 6.80 -1.11
N GLN A 153 19.26 7.73 -1.95
CA GLN A 153 18.27 8.72 -1.51
C GLN A 153 16.93 8.07 -1.15
N ILE A 154 16.47 7.11 -1.94
CA ILE A 154 15.22 6.37 -1.64
C ILE A 154 15.39 5.53 -0.38
N GLY A 155 16.55 4.88 -0.22
CA GLY A 155 16.90 4.07 0.95
C GLY A 155 16.96 4.90 2.23
N ASP A 156 17.60 6.07 2.18
CA ASP A 156 17.69 6.99 3.33
C ASP A 156 16.30 7.37 3.82
N VAL A 157 15.41 7.81 2.91
CA VAL A 157 14.02 8.11 3.28
C VAL A 157 13.29 6.89 3.81
N ALA A 158 13.43 5.73 3.14
CA ALA A 158 12.76 4.50 3.55
C ALA A 158 13.15 4.07 4.96
N HIS A 159 14.45 4.10 5.30
CA HIS A 159 14.96 3.72 6.62
C HIS A 159 14.60 4.72 7.73
N GLN A 160 14.40 6.00 7.37
CA GLN A 160 13.96 7.01 8.33
C GLN A 160 12.46 6.91 8.64
N VAL A 161 11.64 6.44 7.70
CA VAL A 161 10.18 6.30 7.92
C VAL A 161 9.76 4.90 8.39
N SER A 162 10.58 3.86 8.14
CA SER A 162 10.28 2.48 8.52
C SER A 162 11.51 1.73 9.04
N SER A 163 11.30 0.91 10.07
CA SER A 163 12.31 -0.04 10.57
C SER A 163 12.42 -1.32 9.72
N ARG A 164 11.55 -1.50 8.72
CA ARG A 164 11.42 -2.73 7.93
C ARG A 164 11.55 -2.43 6.44
N VAL A 165 12.78 -2.26 5.96
CA VAL A 165 13.08 -1.94 4.56
C VAL A 165 13.70 -3.14 3.86
N TYR A 166 13.20 -3.46 2.67
CA TYR A 166 13.60 -4.60 1.86
C TYR A 166 13.84 -4.16 0.41
N HIS A 167 14.80 -4.79 -0.25
CA HIS A 167 14.98 -4.65 -1.70
C HIS A 167 14.09 -5.63 -2.44
N LEU A 168 13.33 -5.15 -3.41
CA LEU A 168 12.45 -6.01 -4.20
C LEU A 168 12.25 -5.42 -5.60
N ALA A 169 12.63 -6.20 -6.62
CA ALA A 169 12.50 -5.80 -8.01
C ALA A 169 11.03 -5.73 -8.46
N SER A 170 10.77 -4.94 -9.49
CA SER A 170 9.44 -4.78 -10.10
C SER A 170 8.80 -6.12 -10.47
N GLU A 171 9.61 -7.07 -10.97
CA GLU A 171 9.15 -8.40 -11.35
C GLU A 171 8.56 -9.20 -10.19
N ASP A 172 9.10 -9.06 -8.98
CA ASP A 172 8.61 -9.76 -7.79
C ASP A 172 7.57 -8.91 -7.04
N ARG A 173 7.69 -7.58 -7.07
CA ARG A 173 6.76 -6.67 -6.40
C ARG A 173 5.32 -6.84 -6.88
N LYS A 174 5.10 -7.13 -8.18
CA LYS A 174 3.76 -7.40 -8.71
C LYS A 174 3.09 -8.62 -8.07
N TYR A 175 3.88 -9.67 -7.74
CA TYR A 175 3.35 -10.85 -7.05
C TYR A 175 3.12 -10.59 -5.58
N LEU A 176 4.00 -9.82 -4.92
CA LEU A 176 3.78 -9.36 -3.56
C LEU A 176 2.48 -8.54 -3.47
N HIS A 177 2.28 -7.60 -4.40
CA HIS A 177 1.04 -6.81 -4.45
C HIS A 177 -0.20 -7.69 -4.71
N LEU A 178 -0.11 -8.65 -5.63
CA LEU A 178 -1.19 -9.62 -5.87
C LEU A 178 -1.51 -10.44 -4.61
N SER A 179 -0.50 -10.86 -3.87
CA SER A 179 -0.70 -11.57 -2.59
C SER A 179 -1.42 -10.70 -1.57
N ALA A 180 -1.10 -9.39 -1.52
CA ALA A 180 -1.79 -8.43 -0.65
C ALA A 180 -3.27 -8.25 -1.04
N VAL A 181 -3.63 -8.37 -2.32
CA VAL A 181 -5.04 -8.34 -2.75
C VAL A 181 -5.81 -9.50 -2.10
N PHE A 182 -5.24 -10.71 -2.08
CA PHE A 182 -5.85 -11.86 -1.41
C PHE A 182 -5.92 -11.64 0.11
N ALA A 183 -4.81 -11.25 0.73
CA ALA A 183 -4.71 -11.15 2.19
C ALA A 183 -5.47 -9.94 2.79
N CYS A 184 -5.82 -8.93 2.00
CA CYS A 184 -6.46 -7.70 2.47
C CYS A 184 -7.76 -7.39 1.72
N ASN A 185 -7.70 -7.14 0.40
CA ASN A 185 -8.86 -6.63 -0.33
C ASN A 185 -10.00 -7.65 -0.41
N PHE A 186 -9.69 -8.92 -0.72
CA PHE A 186 -10.69 -9.98 -0.77
C PHE A 186 -11.22 -10.33 0.61
N VAL A 187 -10.36 -10.34 1.63
CA VAL A 187 -10.78 -10.54 3.03
C VAL A 187 -11.75 -9.44 3.46
N ASN A 188 -11.44 -8.18 3.20
CA ASN A 188 -12.36 -7.07 3.52
C ASN A 188 -13.68 -7.19 2.75
N HIS A 189 -13.66 -7.64 1.49
CA HIS A 189 -14.88 -7.89 0.74
C HIS A 189 -15.72 -9.03 1.36
N CYS A 190 -15.07 -10.09 1.87
CA CYS A 190 -15.77 -11.15 2.62
C CYS A 190 -16.45 -10.60 3.87
N TYR A 191 -15.84 -9.64 4.58
CA TYR A 191 -16.48 -8.95 5.71
C TYR A 191 -17.72 -8.17 5.27
N ALA A 192 -17.66 -7.45 4.13
CA ALA A 192 -18.81 -6.73 3.60
C ALA A 192 -19.96 -7.65 3.22
N LEU A 193 -19.67 -8.81 2.58
CA LEU A 193 -20.68 -9.82 2.28
C LEU A 193 -21.29 -10.45 3.55
N SER A 194 -20.47 -10.68 4.58
CA SER A 194 -20.93 -11.15 5.88
C SER A 194 -21.87 -10.13 6.53
N GLN A 195 -21.52 -8.85 6.47
CA GLN A 195 -22.35 -7.76 6.98
C GLN A 195 -23.72 -7.72 6.27
N GLU A 196 -23.74 -7.80 4.94
CA GLU A 196 -24.98 -7.81 4.14
C GLU A 196 -25.92 -8.93 4.56
N ILE A 197 -25.40 -10.16 4.73
CA ILE A 197 -26.21 -11.31 5.23
C ILE A 197 -26.79 -11.03 6.61
N LEU A 198 -26.01 -10.50 7.53
CA LEU A 198 -26.44 -10.24 8.90
C LEU A 198 -27.51 -9.14 8.97
N GLU A 199 -27.33 -8.07 8.18
CA GLU A 199 -28.28 -6.96 8.10
C GLU A 199 -29.65 -7.41 7.61
N GLU A 200 -29.74 -8.31 6.61
CA GLU A 200 -31.00 -8.90 6.14
C GLU A 200 -31.78 -9.64 7.26
N HIS A 201 -31.06 -10.09 8.30
CA HIS A 201 -31.63 -10.83 9.42
C HIS A 201 -31.68 -10.05 10.74
N GLY A 202 -31.36 -8.73 10.70
CA GLY A 202 -31.40 -7.86 11.89
C GLY A 202 -30.33 -8.21 12.94
N ILE A 203 -29.23 -8.86 12.54
CA ILE A 203 -28.12 -9.24 13.43
C ILE A 203 -27.00 -8.19 13.28
N PRO A 204 -26.52 -7.56 14.36
CA PRO A 204 -25.47 -6.57 14.29
C PRO A 204 -24.12 -7.19 13.89
N PHE A 205 -23.34 -6.50 13.06
CA PHE A 205 -22.07 -7.03 12.52
C PHE A 205 -20.99 -7.23 13.60
N ASP A 206 -21.04 -6.48 14.70
CA ASP A 206 -20.05 -6.54 15.78
C ASP A 206 -19.95 -7.93 16.44
N VAL A 207 -21.00 -8.77 16.34
CA VAL A 207 -20.94 -10.16 16.81
C VAL A 207 -19.89 -11.01 16.08
N MET A 208 -19.45 -10.56 14.87
CA MET A 208 -18.43 -11.25 14.07
C MET A 208 -17.00 -10.80 14.42
N LEU A 209 -16.82 -9.67 15.10
CA LEU A 209 -15.48 -9.13 15.37
C LEU A 209 -14.56 -10.12 16.11
N PRO A 210 -15.01 -10.84 17.17
CA PRO A 210 -14.15 -11.82 17.83
C PRO A 210 -13.71 -12.97 16.92
N LEU A 211 -14.58 -13.39 15.98
CA LEU A 211 -14.24 -14.43 15.01
C LEU A 211 -13.25 -13.94 13.96
N ILE A 212 -13.37 -12.69 13.52
CA ILE A 212 -12.43 -12.02 12.61
C ILE A 212 -11.06 -11.95 13.25
N ASP A 213 -10.99 -11.48 14.50
CA ASP A 213 -9.73 -11.34 15.25
C ASP A 213 -9.05 -12.70 15.45
N GLU A 214 -9.80 -13.74 15.83
CA GLU A 214 -9.28 -15.11 15.99
C GLU A 214 -8.76 -15.66 14.65
N THR A 215 -9.47 -15.43 13.55
CA THR A 215 -9.05 -15.88 12.22
C THR A 215 -7.72 -15.22 11.80
N ALA A 216 -7.56 -13.93 12.08
CA ALA A 216 -6.32 -13.21 11.83
C ALA A 216 -5.18 -13.64 12.78
N ALA A 217 -5.49 -13.88 14.07
CA ALA A 217 -4.50 -14.32 15.05
C ALA A 217 -3.90 -15.69 14.70
N LYS A 218 -4.72 -16.63 14.24
CA LYS A 218 -4.26 -17.99 13.90
C LYS A 218 -3.13 -18.03 12.87
N VAL A 219 -3.11 -17.15 11.88
CA VAL A 219 -2.07 -17.16 10.85
C VAL A 219 -0.72 -16.60 11.34
N HIS A 220 -0.66 -16.10 12.58
CA HIS A 220 0.63 -15.78 13.23
C HIS A 220 1.30 -17.00 13.86
N GLU A 221 0.53 -18.06 14.13
CA GLU A 221 0.98 -19.26 14.84
C GLU A 221 0.98 -20.52 13.98
N LEU A 222 0.08 -20.59 12.99
CA LEU A 222 -0.14 -21.74 12.13
C LEU A 222 0.04 -21.37 10.65
N ASP A 223 0.47 -22.33 9.85
CA ASP A 223 0.39 -22.20 8.39
C ASP A 223 -1.06 -21.94 7.96
N PRO A 224 -1.34 -21.01 7.02
CA PRO A 224 -2.69 -20.69 6.57
C PRO A 224 -3.50 -21.89 6.09
N LYS A 225 -2.88 -22.92 5.51
CA LYS A 225 -3.56 -24.16 5.11
C LYS A 225 -3.96 -25.01 6.32
N GLU A 226 -3.10 -25.05 7.35
CA GLU A 226 -3.37 -25.79 8.59
C GLU A 226 -4.41 -25.06 9.45
N ALA A 227 -4.42 -23.73 9.44
CA ALA A 227 -5.41 -22.91 10.13
C ALA A 227 -6.83 -23.02 9.53
N GLN A 228 -6.95 -23.52 8.29
CA GLN A 228 -8.22 -23.58 7.58
C GLN A 228 -9.18 -24.60 8.20
N THR A 229 -10.39 -24.16 8.51
CA THR A 229 -11.47 -25.00 9.09
C THR A 229 -12.76 -24.88 8.26
N GLY A 230 -13.78 -25.61 8.67
CA GLY A 230 -15.13 -25.49 8.10
C GLY A 230 -15.56 -26.66 7.22
N PRO A 231 -16.81 -26.65 6.71
CA PRO A 231 -17.39 -27.76 5.95
C PRO A 231 -16.72 -27.96 4.58
N ALA A 232 -16.17 -26.90 3.98
CA ALA A 232 -15.51 -26.96 2.68
C ALA A 232 -14.23 -27.82 2.72
N VAL A 233 -13.46 -27.78 3.84
CA VAL A 233 -12.25 -28.60 4.01
C VAL A 233 -12.57 -30.09 3.83
N ARG A 234 -13.65 -30.55 4.43
CA ARG A 234 -14.07 -31.95 4.43
C ARG A 234 -15.01 -32.31 3.28
N TYR A 235 -15.36 -31.34 2.43
CA TYR A 235 -16.37 -31.44 1.38
C TYR A 235 -17.71 -31.97 1.88
N ASP A 236 -18.25 -31.36 2.94
CA ASP A 236 -19.57 -31.72 3.48
C ASP A 236 -20.66 -31.17 2.54
N GLU A 237 -21.01 -31.98 1.52
CA GLU A 237 -21.95 -31.60 0.47
C GLU A 237 -23.31 -31.17 0.99
N ASN A 238 -23.81 -31.78 2.06
CA ASN A 238 -25.11 -31.45 2.59
C ASN A 238 -25.11 -30.04 3.20
N VAL A 239 -24.07 -29.70 3.95
CA VAL A 239 -23.91 -28.37 4.55
C VAL A 239 -23.67 -27.33 3.46
N LEU A 240 -22.77 -27.61 2.52
CA LEU A 240 -22.45 -26.69 1.41
C LEU A 240 -23.70 -26.39 0.58
N ARG A 241 -24.49 -27.40 0.25
CA ARG A 241 -25.76 -27.26 -0.50
C ARG A 241 -26.80 -26.46 0.29
N ALA A 242 -26.94 -26.73 1.59
CA ALA A 242 -27.89 -26.01 2.45
C ALA A 242 -27.51 -24.52 2.56
N GLN A 243 -26.25 -24.21 2.81
CA GLN A 243 -25.77 -22.83 2.89
C GLN A 243 -25.89 -22.10 1.53
N GLY A 244 -25.50 -22.75 0.42
CA GLY A 244 -25.70 -22.19 -0.93
C GLY A 244 -27.17 -21.94 -1.28
N ALA A 245 -28.09 -22.72 -0.70
CA ALA A 245 -29.53 -22.51 -0.92
C ALA A 245 -30.06 -21.25 -0.20
N LEU A 246 -29.44 -20.80 0.90
CA LEU A 246 -29.77 -19.55 1.57
C LEU A 246 -29.46 -18.32 0.69
N LEU A 247 -28.53 -18.45 -0.25
CA LEU A 247 -28.09 -17.38 -1.15
C LEU A 247 -28.84 -17.32 -2.50
N LYS A 248 -30.01 -17.97 -2.59
CA LYS A 248 -30.79 -18.01 -3.86
C LYS A 248 -31.22 -16.64 -4.37
N SER A 249 -31.47 -15.70 -3.45
CA SER A 249 -31.84 -14.31 -3.76
C SER A 249 -30.69 -13.47 -4.28
N ASN A 250 -29.42 -13.89 -4.02
CA ASN A 250 -28.21 -13.19 -4.45
C ASN A 250 -27.28 -14.13 -5.26
N PRO A 251 -27.52 -14.30 -6.57
CA PRO A 251 -26.74 -15.22 -7.40
C PRO A 251 -25.25 -14.89 -7.47
N GLN A 252 -24.87 -13.61 -7.35
CA GLN A 252 -23.47 -13.19 -7.37
C GLN A 252 -22.75 -13.65 -6.10
N MET A 253 -23.36 -13.45 -4.95
CA MET A 253 -22.81 -13.91 -3.65
C MET A 253 -22.72 -15.44 -3.63
N LYS A 254 -23.74 -16.12 -4.19
CA LYS A 254 -23.72 -17.58 -4.31
C LYS A 254 -22.56 -18.08 -5.16
N ASP A 255 -22.26 -17.44 -6.30
CA ASP A 255 -21.11 -17.83 -7.15
C ASP A 255 -19.78 -17.68 -6.40
N ILE A 256 -19.61 -16.59 -5.65
CA ILE A 256 -18.42 -16.37 -4.78
C ILE A 256 -18.34 -17.51 -3.74
N TYR A 257 -19.43 -17.80 -3.04
CA TYR A 257 -19.49 -18.87 -2.04
C TYR A 257 -19.09 -20.23 -2.62
N ASP A 258 -19.67 -20.61 -3.76
CA ASP A 258 -19.41 -21.89 -4.42
C ASP A 258 -17.93 -22.00 -4.87
N ARG A 259 -17.38 -20.94 -5.46
CA ARG A 259 -15.97 -20.90 -5.92
C ARG A 259 -14.99 -20.96 -4.77
N MET A 260 -15.23 -20.21 -3.70
CA MET A 260 -14.36 -20.23 -2.51
C MET A 260 -14.43 -21.60 -1.82
N SER A 261 -15.61 -22.17 -1.65
CA SER A 261 -15.78 -23.51 -1.05
C SER A 261 -15.03 -24.58 -1.83
N MET A 262 -15.13 -24.55 -3.18
CA MET A 262 -14.40 -25.47 -4.03
C MET A 262 -12.88 -25.23 -3.99
N SER A 263 -12.44 -23.98 -3.90
CA SER A 263 -11.01 -23.63 -3.80
C SER A 263 -10.42 -24.14 -2.48
N ILE A 264 -11.12 -23.94 -1.36
CA ILE A 264 -10.73 -24.46 -0.04
C ILE A 264 -10.59 -25.99 -0.09
N HIS A 265 -11.59 -26.67 -0.64
CA HIS A 265 -11.55 -28.12 -0.75
C HIS A 265 -10.34 -28.62 -1.56
N LYS A 266 -10.10 -28.03 -2.73
CA LYS A 266 -8.94 -28.40 -3.58
C LYS A 266 -7.60 -28.21 -2.87
N LEU A 267 -7.47 -27.15 -2.05
CA LEU A 267 -6.24 -26.90 -1.29
C LEU A 267 -6.09 -27.83 -0.09
N SER A 268 -7.18 -28.40 0.44
CA SER A 268 -7.16 -29.32 1.57
C SER A 268 -6.86 -30.79 1.17
N ILE A 269 -7.08 -31.15 -0.08
CA ILE A 269 -6.69 -32.46 -0.61
C ILE A 269 -5.18 -32.41 -0.79
N LYS A 270 -4.44 -33.14 0.05
CA LYS A 270 -3.01 -33.35 -0.16
C LYS A 270 -2.84 -34.19 -1.44
N GLU A 271 -2.07 -33.66 -2.43
CA GLU A 271 -1.52 -34.47 -3.50
C GLU A 271 -0.57 -35.52 -2.97
#